data_418653e2c7a9054fd35191490d90e352
#
_entry.id   418653e2c7a9054fd35191490d90e352
#
_cell.length_a   1.000
_cell.length_b   1.000
_cell.length_c   1.000
_cell.angle_alpha   90.00
_cell.angle_beta   90.00
_cell.angle_gamma   90.00
#
_symmetry.space_group_name_H-M   'P 1'
#
loop_
_entity.id
_entity.type
_entity.pdbx_description
1 polymer ?
#
loop_
_entity_poly.entity_id
_entity_poly.type
_entity_poly.pdbx_seq_one_letter_code
_entity_poly.pdbx_strand_id
1 'polypeptide(L)'
;MEINLYDGEKFERTKVRYISFVTLYVFFILISLLSGNITGVILLFLFLGGYMFFNLLGKNNIKAKIFDEGLKIGNKFIAWSNVHGFVLELDDNTNLIKNIVFLVNNTKLVHTLNDDNEKIKEFILNLNDKCEMLSYYDQTFVDKIIRKLKI
;
A
#
# COMPACT_ATOMS: atom_id res chain seq x y z
N MET A 1 13.81 -5.67 -17.45
CA MET A 1 14.15 -5.78 -16.03
C MET A 1 12.88 -5.94 -15.19
N GLU A 2 12.95 -6.66 -14.05
CA GLU A 2 11.79 -7.03 -13.24
C GLU A 2 12.11 -6.90 -11.76
N ILE A 3 11.17 -6.32 -10.96
CA ILE A 3 11.24 -6.27 -9.49
C ILE A 3 9.93 -6.71 -8.85
N ASN A 4 10.02 -7.10 -7.58
CA ASN A 4 8.85 -7.40 -6.75
C ASN A 4 8.36 -6.13 -6.05
N LEU A 5 7.05 -5.92 -6.13
CA LEU A 5 6.33 -4.85 -5.44
C LEU A 5 5.26 -5.45 -4.54
N TYR A 6 4.88 -4.72 -3.52
CA TYR A 6 3.64 -4.94 -2.79
C TYR A 6 2.53 -4.09 -3.41
N ASP A 7 1.37 -4.69 -3.67
CA ASP A 7 0.25 -3.97 -4.26
C ASP A 7 -0.34 -2.99 -3.25
N GLY A 8 -0.17 -1.71 -3.52
CA GLY A 8 -0.49 -0.62 -2.61
C GLY A 8 0.64 -0.25 -1.65
N GLU A 9 0.32 0.59 -0.67
CA GLU A 9 1.25 1.01 0.38
C GLU A 9 1.24 0.04 1.55
N LYS A 10 2.41 -0.51 1.89
CA LYS A 10 2.57 -1.38 3.05
C LYS A 10 2.83 -0.55 4.31
N PHE A 11 1.87 -0.54 5.22
CA PHE A 11 2.03 0.12 6.51
C PHE A 11 2.58 -0.83 7.56
N GLU A 12 3.67 -0.43 8.22
CA GLU A 12 4.16 -1.13 9.41
C GLU A 12 3.27 -0.77 10.60
N ARG A 13 2.51 -1.76 11.08
CA ARG A 13 1.66 -1.59 12.26
C ARG A 13 2.45 -1.91 13.51
N THR A 14 2.55 -0.98 14.43
CA THR A 14 3.19 -1.20 15.73
C THR A 14 2.38 -2.20 16.56
N LYS A 15 3.07 -3.02 17.38
CA LYS A 15 2.41 -3.96 18.33
C LYS A 15 1.38 -3.25 19.22
N VAL A 16 1.67 -2.00 19.62
CA VAL A 16 0.77 -1.19 20.45
C VAL A 16 -0.56 -0.93 19.74
N ARG A 17 -0.56 -0.59 18.45
CA ARG A 17 -1.81 -0.40 17.68
C ARG A 17 -2.63 -1.67 17.59
N TYR A 18 -1.98 -2.81 17.35
CA TYR A 18 -2.66 -4.09 17.31
C TYR A 18 -3.31 -4.41 18.65
N ILE A 19 -2.58 -4.24 19.76
CA ILE A 19 -3.11 -4.46 21.11
C ILE A 19 -4.27 -3.51 21.40
N SER A 20 -4.12 -2.21 21.08
CA SER A 20 -5.19 -1.22 21.28
C SER A 20 -6.46 -1.58 20.49
N PHE A 21 -6.29 -2.03 19.24
CA PHE A 21 -7.43 -2.45 18.41
C PHE A 21 -8.14 -3.67 19.01
N VAL A 22 -7.38 -4.70 19.41
CA VAL A 22 -7.93 -5.91 20.02
C VAL A 22 -8.65 -5.58 21.35
N THR A 23 -8.02 -4.74 22.18
CA THR A 23 -8.62 -4.32 23.48
C THR A 23 -9.95 -3.59 23.26
N LEU A 24 -9.99 -2.63 22.33
CA LEU A 24 -11.21 -1.91 22.00
C LEU A 24 -12.29 -2.84 21.45
N TYR A 25 -11.91 -3.79 20.61
CA TYR A 25 -12.82 -4.76 20.04
C TYR A 25 -13.44 -5.67 21.10
N VAL A 26 -12.60 -6.23 22.00
CA VAL A 26 -13.07 -7.04 23.14
C VAL A 26 -13.99 -6.24 24.04
N PHE A 27 -13.68 -4.96 24.30
CA PHE A 27 -14.54 -4.07 25.10
C PHE A 27 -15.94 -3.92 24.49
N PHE A 28 -16.05 -3.71 23.18
CA PHE A 28 -17.36 -3.61 22.51
C PHE A 28 -18.15 -4.94 22.54
N ILE A 29 -17.46 -6.08 22.40
CA ILE A 29 -18.11 -7.39 22.55
C ILE A 29 -18.69 -7.54 23.95
N LEU A 30 -17.91 -7.21 24.99
CA LEU A 30 -18.36 -7.32 26.39
C LEU A 30 -19.58 -6.43 26.67
N ILE A 31 -19.56 -5.17 26.19
CA ILE A 31 -20.72 -4.28 26.33
C ILE A 31 -21.97 -4.87 25.64
N SER A 32 -21.80 -5.38 24.41
CA SER A 32 -22.91 -5.99 23.66
C SER A 32 -23.50 -7.20 24.38
N LEU A 33 -22.66 -8.06 24.98
CA LEU A 33 -23.09 -9.21 25.75
C LEU A 33 -23.81 -8.79 27.03
N LEU A 34 -23.24 -7.83 27.78
CA LEU A 34 -23.86 -7.34 29.03
C LEU A 34 -25.20 -6.63 28.78
N SER A 35 -25.36 -6.01 27.61
CA SER A 35 -26.62 -5.38 27.20
C SER A 35 -27.64 -6.35 26.61
N GLY A 36 -27.33 -7.65 26.53
CA GLY A 36 -28.18 -8.66 25.90
C GLY A 36 -28.32 -8.47 24.38
N ASN A 37 -27.47 -7.64 23.75
CA ASN A 37 -27.54 -7.32 22.32
C ASN A 37 -26.81 -8.37 21.50
N ILE A 38 -27.44 -9.53 21.26
CA ILE A 38 -26.89 -10.64 20.47
C ILE A 38 -26.60 -10.19 19.02
N THR A 39 -27.47 -9.36 18.44
CA THR A 39 -27.29 -8.84 17.08
C THR A 39 -26.00 -8.00 16.97
N GLY A 40 -25.72 -7.18 17.99
CA GLY A 40 -24.47 -6.41 18.06
C GLY A 40 -23.23 -7.31 18.11
N VAL A 41 -23.28 -8.40 18.86
CA VAL A 41 -22.19 -9.39 18.92
C VAL A 41 -21.95 -10.02 17.55
N ILE A 42 -23.02 -10.48 16.88
CA ILE A 42 -22.92 -11.08 15.54
C ILE A 42 -22.31 -10.09 14.52
N LEU A 43 -22.75 -8.84 14.51
CA LEU A 43 -22.22 -7.80 13.63
C LEU A 43 -20.73 -7.56 13.89
N LEU A 44 -20.31 -7.49 15.16
CA LEU A 44 -18.88 -7.34 15.49
C LEU A 44 -18.07 -8.52 14.95
N PHE A 45 -18.53 -9.77 15.11
CA PHE A 45 -17.83 -10.92 14.54
C PHE A 45 -17.75 -10.90 13.01
N LEU A 46 -18.82 -10.46 12.33
CA LEU A 46 -18.81 -10.27 10.86
C LEU A 46 -17.80 -9.21 10.43
N PHE A 47 -17.72 -8.08 11.15
CA PHE A 47 -16.71 -7.05 10.87
C PHE A 47 -15.28 -7.55 11.08
N LEU A 48 -15.03 -8.31 12.16
CA LEU A 48 -13.72 -8.89 12.41
C LEU A 48 -13.34 -9.90 11.33
N GLY A 49 -14.27 -10.78 10.96
CA GLY A 49 -14.08 -11.76 9.90
C GLY A 49 -13.79 -11.09 8.56
N GLY A 50 -14.57 -10.07 8.20
CA GLY A 50 -14.33 -9.26 7.00
C GLY A 50 -12.96 -8.57 7.03
N TYR A 51 -12.60 -7.94 8.14
CA TYR A 51 -11.29 -7.31 8.30
C TYR A 51 -10.13 -8.32 8.17
N MET A 52 -10.23 -9.49 8.79
CA MET A 52 -9.22 -10.55 8.66
C MET A 52 -9.14 -11.07 7.23
N PHE A 53 -10.28 -11.29 6.59
CA PHE A 53 -10.35 -11.75 5.20
C PHE A 53 -9.66 -10.77 4.25
N PHE A 54 -9.96 -9.48 4.34
CA PHE A 54 -9.30 -8.46 3.52
C PHE A 54 -7.81 -8.33 3.81
N ASN A 55 -7.38 -8.48 5.07
CA ASN A 55 -5.96 -8.48 5.40
C ASN A 55 -5.19 -9.71 4.87
N LEU A 56 -5.84 -10.86 4.78
CA LEU A 56 -5.25 -12.07 4.23
C LEU A 56 -5.19 -12.04 2.69
N LEU A 57 -6.26 -11.55 2.05
CA LEU A 57 -6.33 -11.43 0.58
C LEU A 57 -5.49 -10.26 0.03
N GLY A 58 -5.36 -9.17 0.79
CA GLY A 58 -4.66 -7.96 0.36
C GLY A 58 -3.12 -8.08 0.31
N LYS A 59 -2.55 -9.24 0.59
CA LYS A 59 -1.10 -9.46 0.57
C LYS A 59 -0.61 -10.00 -0.77
N ASN A 60 -0.89 -9.30 -1.85
CA ASN A 60 -0.41 -9.71 -3.15
C ASN A 60 0.94 -9.05 -3.46
N ASN A 61 2.02 -9.85 -3.45
CA ASN A 61 3.24 -9.48 -4.13
C ASN A 61 2.95 -9.49 -5.62
N ILE A 62 3.19 -8.36 -6.26
CA ILE A 62 3.07 -8.20 -7.70
C ILE A 62 4.45 -7.92 -8.28
N LYS A 63 4.61 -8.15 -9.58
CA LYS A 63 5.85 -7.87 -10.28
C LYS A 63 5.68 -6.64 -11.16
N ALA A 64 6.68 -5.75 -11.13
CA ALA A 64 6.81 -4.69 -12.10
C ALA A 64 7.89 -5.04 -13.10
N LYS A 65 7.61 -4.87 -14.39
CA LYS A 65 8.54 -5.17 -15.48
C LYS A 65 8.56 -4.04 -16.49
N ILE A 66 9.76 -3.55 -16.77
CA ILE A 66 10.02 -2.51 -17.77
C ILE A 66 10.16 -3.17 -19.14
N PHE A 67 9.43 -2.65 -20.13
CA PHE A 67 9.51 -2.98 -21.55
C PHE A 67 9.84 -1.70 -22.34
N ASP A 68 10.22 -1.84 -23.59
CA ASP A 68 10.48 -0.67 -24.46
C ASP A 68 9.23 0.17 -24.70
N GLU A 69 8.06 -0.45 -24.76
CA GLU A 69 6.78 0.18 -25.06
C GLU A 69 6.03 0.68 -23.83
N GLY A 70 6.41 0.22 -22.62
CA GLY A 70 5.68 0.55 -21.39
C GLY A 70 6.12 -0.22 -20.16
N LEU A 71 5.37 -0.03 -19.09
CA LEU A 71 5.54 -0.66 -17.79
C LEU A 71 4.41 -1.66 -17.53
N LYS A 72 4.75 -2.87 -17.15
CA LYS A 72 3.76 -3.85 -16.68
C LYS A 72 3.83 -3.95 -15.17
N ILE A 73 2.71 -3.73 -14.49
CA ILE A 73 2.56 -3.88 -13.04
C ILE A 73 1.48 -4.94 -12.77
N GLY A 74 1.89 -6.07 -12.23
CA GLY A 74 1.01 -7.23 -12.10
C GLY A 74 0.46 -7.66 -13.46
N ASN A 75 -0.85 -7.59 -13.62
CA ASN A 75 -1.55 -7.92 -14.87
C ASN A 75 -1.84 -6.71 -15.77
N LYS A 76 -1.53 -5.49 -15.31
CA LYS A 76 -1.80 -4.25 -16.06
C LYS A 76 -0.58 -3.84 -16.86
N PHE A 77 -0.77 -3.56 -18.15
CA PHE A 77 0.24 -2.94 -18.99
C PHE A 77 -0.10 -1.45 -19.17
N ILE A 78 0.89 -0.59 -19.00
CA ILE A 78 0.78 0.87 -19.06
C ILE A 78 1.81 1.35 -20.08
N ALA A 79 1.34 1.88 -21.21
CA ALA A 79 2.22 2.47 -22.21
C ALA A 79 2.92 3.71 -21.66
N TRP A 80 4.17 3.97 -22.05
CA TRP A 80 4.93 5.15 -21.60
C TRP A 80 4.22 6.46 -21.88
N SER A 81 3.45 6.55 -22.97
CA SER A 81 2.63 7.73 -23.29
C SER A 81 1.61 8.12 -22.22
N ASN A 82 1.23 7.17 -21.36
CA ASN A 82 0.28 7.37 -20.28
C ASN A 82 0.96 7.60 -18.91
N VAL A 83 2.28 7.45 -18.83
CA VAL A 83 3.07 7.66 -17.62
C VAL A 83 3.64 9.07 -17.64
N HIS A 84 3.16 9.94 -16.76
CA HIS A 84 3.66 11.31 -16.63
C HIS A 84 4.99 11.39 -15.88
N GLY A 85 5.29 10.37 -15.08
CA GLY A 85 6.51 10.29 -14.30
C GLY A 85 6.34 9.39 -13.09
N PHE A 86 7.38 9.33 -12.26
CA PHE A 86 7.33 8.60 -11.00
C PHE A 86 7.97 9.40 -9.87
N VAL A 87 7.56 9.11 -8.64
CA VAL A 87 8.12 9.69 -7.42
C VAL A 87 8.58 8.56 -6.51
N LEU A 88 9.73 8.75 -5.88
CA LEU A 88 10.26 7.86 -4.86
C LEU A 88 9.96 8.44 -3.49
N GLU A 89 9.38 7.62 -2.61
CA GLU A 89 9.14 8.01 -1.22
C GLU A 89 10.11 7.26 -0.32
N LEU A 90 10.74 8.01 0.56
CA LEU A 90 11.64 7.49 1.58
C LEU A 90 10.84 7.09 2.83
N ASP A 91 11.37 6.14 3.57
CA ASP A 91 10.91 5.84 4.92
C ASP A 91 11.53 6.86 5.89
N ASP A 92 10.68 7.50 6.69
CA ASP A 92 11.10 8.56 7.63
C ASP A 92 12.11 8.10 8.69
N ASN A 93 12.18 6.79 8.96
CA ASN A 93 13.05 6.25 10.02
C ASN A 93 14.39 5.76 9.47
N THR A 94 14.40 5.22 8.25
CA THR A 94 15.57 4.53 7.68
C THR A 94 16.24 5.30 6.56
N ASN A 95 15.57 6.33 6.02
CA ASN A 95 15.96 7.04 4.78
C ASN A 95 16.15 6.13 3.56
N LEU A 96 15.63 4.90 3.62
CA LEU A 96 15.62 3.99 2.47
C LEU A 96 14.40 4.26 1.61
N ILE A 97 14.51 3.97 0.32
CA ILE A 97 13.39 4.07 -0.62
C ILE A 97 12.36 3.01 -0.23
N LYS A 98 11.16 3.47 0.14
CA LYS A 98 10.07 2.62 0.59
C LYS A 98 9.04 2.38 -0.49
N ASN A 99 8.53 3.47 -1.06
CA ASN A 99 7.47 3.39 -2.04
C ASN A 99 7.91 3.99 -3.38
N ILE A 100 7.31 3.47 -4.44
CA ILE A 100 7.33 4.08 -5.76
C ILE A 100 5.90 4.47 -6.14
N VAL A 101 5.73 5.71 -6.59
CA VAL A 101 4.44 6.27 -7.00
C VAL A 101 4.52 6.57 -8.49
N PHE A 102 3.73 5.88 -9.29
CA PHE A 102 3.61 6.17 -10.72
C PHE A 102 2.44 7.12 -10.95
N LEU A 103 2.67 8.18 -11.69
CA LEU A 103 1.64 9.11 -12.14
C LEU A 103 1.18 8.69 -13.53
N VAL A 104 0.01 8.08 -13.60
CA VAL A 104 -0.54 7.51 -14.84
C VAL A 104 -1.84 8.22 -15.18
N ASN A 105 -1.86 8.94 -16.29
CA ASN A 105 -2.97 9.83 -16.65
C ASN A 105 -3.31 10.76 -15.46
N ASN A 106 -4.54 10.69 -14.93
CA ASN A 106 -4.96 11.47 -13.75
C ASN A 106 -5.00 10.62 -12.48
N THR A 107 -4.38 9.45 -12.46
CA THR A 107 -4.38 8.54 -11.31
C THR A 107 -2.98 8.32 -10.75
N LYS A 108 -2.92 7.94 -9.49
CA LYS A 108 -1.68 7.60 -8.78
C LYS A 108 -1.70 6.12 -8.45
N LEU A 109 -0.63 5.45 -8.79
CA LEU A 109 -0.42 4.05 -8.44
C LEU A 109 0.73 3.99 -7.44
N VAL A 110 0.40 3.73 -6.18
CA VAL A 110 1.38 3.64 -5.08
C VAL A 110 1.69 2.17 -4.84
N HIS A 111 2.97 1.83 -4.84
CA HIS A 111 3.44 0.48 -4.55
C HIS A 111 4.63 0.52 -3.61
N THR A 112 4.67 -0.38 -2.63
CA THR A 112 5.84 -0.53 -1.76
C THR A 112 6.86 -1.45 -2.43
N LEU A 113 8.12 -1.03 -2.44
CA LEU A 113 9.24 -1.82 -2.97
C LEU A 113 9.52 -3.01 -2.04
N ASN A 114 9.63 -4.21 -2.61
CA ASN A 114 9.79 -5.45 -1.86
C ASN A 114 10.81 -6.38 -2.54
N ASP A 115 12.00 -5.83 -2.79
CA ASP A 115 13.14 -6.56 -3.37
C ASP A 115 14.45 -6.06 -2.77
N ASP A 116 15.58 -6.64 -3.18
CA ASP A 116 16.90 -6.25 -2.73
C ASP A 116 17.26 -4.82 -3.19
N ASN A 117 17.97 -4.07 -2.34
CA ASN A 117 18.33 -2.68 -2.62
C ASN A 117 19.10 -2.50 -3.94
N GLU A 118 19.93 -3.45 -4.33
CA GLU A 118 20.68 -3.40 -5.59
C GLU A 118 19.75 -3.50 -6.80
N LYS A 119 18.80 -4.44 -6.77
CA LYS A 119 17.79 -4.58 -7.81
C LYS A 119 16.87 -3.38 -7.88
N ILE A 120 16.50 -2.80 -6.73
CA ILE A 120 15.69 -1.58 -6.65
C ILE A 120 16.42 -0.43 -7.35
N LYS A 121 17.71 -0.23 -7.04
CA LYS A 121 18.52 0.82 -7.66
C LYS A 121 18.62 0.65 -9.19
N GLU A 122 18.92 -0.57 -9.63
CA GLU A 122 19.01 -0.87 -11.06
C GLU A 122 17.68 -0.65 -11.78
N PHE A 123 16.56 -1.05 -11.14
CA PHE A 123 15.23 -0.81 -11.69
C PHE A 123 14.92 0.67 -11.80
N ILE A 124 15.26 1.48 -10.79
CA ILE A 124 15.05 2.94 -10.80
C ILE A 124 15.88 3.60 -11.89
N LEU A 125 17.13 3.19 -12.09
CA LEU A 125 17.97 3.71 -13.17
C LEU A 125 17.34 3.41 -14.54
N ASN A 126 16.97 2.17 -14.80
CA ASN A 126 16.29 1.79 -16.04
C ASN A 126 14.93 2.50 -16.23
N LEU A 127 14.23 2.78 -15.15
CA LEU A 127 12.96 3.51 -15.19
C LEU A 127 13.19 5.00 -15.54
N ASN A 128 14.23 5.60 -14.97
CA ASN A 128 14.60 6.99 -15.22
C ASN A 128 15.03 7.25 -16.68
N ASP A 129 15.52 6.23 -17.37
CA ASP A 129 15.80 6.30 -18.81
C ASP A 129 14.54 6.33 -19.68
N LYS A 130 13.38 5.91 -19.12
CA LYS A 130 12.11 5.79 -19.87
C LYS A 130 11.08 6.85 -19.49
N CYS A 131 11.09 7.34 -18.24
CA CYS A 131 10.17 8.37 -17.75
C CYS A 131 10.83 9.22 -16.67
N GLU A 132 10.35 10.44 -16.52
CA GLU A 132 10.92 11.45 -15.63
C GLU A 132 10.68 11.11 -14.15
N MET A 133 11.74 11.25 -13.34
CA MET A 133 11.62 11.21 -11.89
C MET A 133 11.22 12.60 -11.37
N LEU A 134 10.06 12.68 -10.73
CA LEU A 134 9.51 13.91 -10.19
C LEU A 134 9.89 14.05 -8.71
N SER A 135 10.10 15.29 -8.27
CA SER A 135 10.48 15.57 -6.88
C SER A 135 9.32 15.50 -5.88
N TYR A 136 8.09 15.66 -6.34
CA TYR A 136 6.88 15.60 -5.50
C TYR A 136 5.64 15.29 -6.33
N TYR A 137 4.57 14.93 -5.63
CA TYR A 137 3.23 14.83 -6.19
C TYR A 137 2.19 15.31 -5.18
N ASP A 138 1.05 15.78 -5.66
CA ASP A 138 -0.03 16.25 -4.80
C ASP A 138 -0.72 15.07 -4.09
N GLN A 139 -0.63 15.05 -2.76
CA GLN A 139 -1.37 14.11 -1.94
C GLN A 139 -2.77 14.62 -1.67
N THR A 140 -3.78 13.78 -1.91
CA THR A 140 -5.15 14.12 -1.54
C THR A 140 -5.32 14.14 -0.02
N PHE A 141 -6.37 14.80 0.46
CA PHE A 141 -6.71 14.79 1.89
C PHE A 141 -6.94 13.36 2.41
N VAL A 142 -7.55 12.51 1.59
CA VAL A 142 -7.79 11.10 1.91
C VAL A 142 -6.47 10.34 2.05
N ASP A 143 -5.51 10.54 1.13
CA ASP A 143 -4.19 9.92 1.21
C ASP A 143 -3.49 10.27 2.53
N LYS A 144 -3.56 11.55 2.93
CA LYS A 144 -2.98 12.03 4.19
C LYS A 144 -3.61 11.36 5.41
N ILE A 145 -4.94 11.18 5.40
CA ILE A 145 -5.66 10.49 6.50
C ILE A 145 -5.27 9.02 6.55
N ILE A 146 -5.31 8.30 5.43
CA ILE A 146 -4.96 6.88 5.33
C ILE A 146 -3.54 6.66 5.86
N ARG A 147 -2.59 7.48 5.44
CA ARG A 147 -1.19 7.41 5.90
C ARG A 147 -1.04 7.73 7.38
N LYS A 148 -1.74 8.75 7.88
CA LYS A 148 -1.71 9.12 9.31
C LYS A 148 -2.30 8.02 10.19
N LEU A 149 -3.37 7.39 9.75
CA LEU A 149 -4.02 6.28 10.45
C LEU A 149 -3.32 4.93 10.20
N LYS A 150 -2.45 4.84 9.17
CA LYS A 150 -1.78 3.60 8.73
C LYS A 150 -2.78 2.45 8.50
N ILE A 151 -3.88 2.77 7.80
CA ILE A 151 -4.99 1.85 7.49
C ILE A 151 -4.76 1.25 6.11
#